data_0fdf66f8e5bb7fd2f84585c49c3004fa
#
_entry.id   0fdf66f8e5bb7fd2f84585c49c3004fa
#
_cell.length_a   1.000
_cell.length_b   1.000
_cell.length_c   1.000
_cell.angle_alpha   90.00
_cell.angle_beta   90.00
_cell.angle_gamma   90.00
#
_symmetry.space_group_name_H-M   'P 1'
#
loop_
_entity.id
_entity.type
_entity.pdbx_description
1 polymer ?
#
loop_
_entity_poly.entity_id
_entity_poly.type
_entity_poly.pdbx_seq_one_letter_code
_entity_poly.pdbx_strand_id
1 'polypeptide(L)' 'MIEKKTVCQIVEEWLEGKDYFLVEVTVSPYDKIVVEIDHAEGVWIEDCVELSRFIESKLNREEEDYELEVGSAGIGQP' A
#
# COMPACT_ATOMS: atom_id res chain seq x y z
N MET A 1 4.69 -2.77 16.71
CA MET A 1 4.00 -3.67 15.78
C MET A 1 3.05 -2.89 14.90
N ILE A 2 3.13 -3.11 13.61
CA ILE A 2 2.32 -2.37 12.65
C ILE A 2 0.96 -3.03 12.51
N GLU A 3 -0.09 -2.24 12.62
CA GLU A 3 -1.44 -2.77 12.53
C GLU A 3 -2.02 -2.57 11.12
N LYS A 4 -2.75 -3.57 10.67
CA LYS A 4 -3.43 -3.51 9.38
C LYS A 4 -4.34 -2.30 9.29
N LYS A 5 -5.06 -2.00 10.36
CA LYS A 5 -5.96 -0.86 10.39
C LYS A 5 -5.23 0.45 10.11
N THR A 6 -4.06 0.61 10.70
CA THR A 6 -3.26 1.80 10.50
C THR A 6 -2.85 1.94 9.03
N VAL A 7 -2.39 0.85 8.46
CA VAL A 7 -1.98 0.85 7.05
C VAL A 7 -3.17 1.16 6.15
N CYS A 8 -4.32 0.57 6.43
CA CYS A 8 -5.52 0.84 5.65
C CYS A 8 -5.89 2.33 5.67
N GLN A 9 -5.81 2.95 6.84
CA GLN A 9 -6.12 4.36 6.96
C GLN A 9 -5.17 5.22 6.15
N ILE A 10 -3.89 4.88 6.19
CA ILE A 10 -2.89 5.61 5.43
C ILE A 10 -3.15 5.49 3.94
N VAL A 11 -3.41 4.27 3.48
CA VAL A 11 -3.65 4.03 2.06
C VAL A 11 -4.92 4.75 1.60
N GLU A 12 -5.97 4.68 2.38
CA GLU A 12 -7.22 5.33 2.00
C GLU A 12 -7.06 6.84 1.91
N GLU A 13 -6.26 7.41 2.76
CA GLU A 13 -5.97 8.83 2.71
C GLU A 13 -5.28 9.20 1.40
N TRP A 14 -4.35 8.38 0.95
CA TRP A 14 -3.67 8.62 -0.31
C TRP A 14 -4.61 8.43 -1.50
N LEU A 15 -5.50 7.46 -1.41
CA LEU A 15 -6.43 7.16 -2.51
C LEU A 15 -7.53 8.20 -2.66
N GLU A 16 -7.76 8.99 -1.63
CA GLU A 16 -8.82 9.99 -1.67
C GLU A 16 -8.60 10.98 -2.81
N GLY A 17 -9.62 11.17 -3.62
CA GLY A 17 -9.53 12.05 -4.78
C GLY A 17 -8.88 11.41 -6.00
N LYS A 18 -8.52 10.14 -5.91
CA LYS A 18 -7.95 9.40 -7.01
C LYS A 18 -8.91 8.30 -7.43
N ASP A 19 -8.76 7.82 -8.64
CA ASP A 19 -9.63 6.76 -9.15
C ASP A 19 -9.11 5.37 -8.84
N TYR A 20 -8.32 5.26 -7.79
CA TYR A 20 -7.80 3.98 -7.33
C TYR A 20 -8.71 3.36 -6.28
N PHE A 21 -8.67 2.04 -6.22
CA PHE A 21 -9.42 1.28 -5.21
C PHE A 21 -8.45 0.51 -4.36
N LEU A 22 -8.72 0.47 -3.06
CA LEU A 22 -7.96 -0.40 -2.18
C LEU A 22 -8.58 -1.79 -2.27
N VAL A 23 -7.80 -2.75 -2.73
CA VAL A 23 -8.29 -4.13 -2.85
C VAL A 23 -8.03 -4.91 -1.58
N GLU A 24 -6.81 -4.87 -1.10
CA GLU A 24 -6.47 -5.59 0.12
C GLU A 24 -5.20 -5.05 0.74
N VAL A 25 -5.13 -5.16 2.05
CA VAL A 25 -3.92 -4.87 2.81
C VAL A 25 -3.65 -6.09 3.68
N THR A 26 -2.43 -6.56 3.65
CA THR A 26 -2.00 -7.69 4.46
C THR A 26 -0.80 -7.26 5.29
N VAL A 27 -0.83 -7.56 6.57
CA VAL A 27 0.31 -7.34 7.46
C VAL A 27 0.62 -8.67 8.11
N SER A 28 1.79 -9.22 7.80
CA SER A 28 2.19 -10.51 8.32
C SER A 28 2.76 -10.36 9.74
N PRO A 29 2.89 -11.47 10.46
CA PRO A 29 3.49 -11.44 11.80
C PRO A 29 4.95 -10.95 11.80
N TYR A 30 5.58 -10.92 10.65
CA TYR A 30 6.96 -10.45 10.52
C TYR A 30 7.02 -9.01 10.03
N ASP A 31 5.92 -8.28 10.19
CA ASP A 31 5.82 -6.88 9.77
C ASP A 31 6.06 -6.71 8.28
N LYS A 32 5.65 -7.69 7.50
CA LYS A 32 5.65 -7.52 6.05
C LYS A 32 4.29 -6.99 5.64
N ILE A 33 4.30 -5.83 5.02
CA ILE A 33 3.08 -5.15 4.60
C ILE A 33 2.93 -5.32 3.09
N VAL A 34 1.79 -5.84 2.67
CA VAL A 34 1.47 -5.95 1.25
C VAL A 34 0.20 -5.17 1.01
N VAL A 35 0.27 -4.23 0.10
CA VAL A 35 -0.87 -3.40 -0.27
C VAL A 35 -1.21 -3.66 -1.73
N GLU A 36 -2.46 -3.99 -1.98
CA GLU A 36 -2.93 -4.21 -3.34
C GLU A 36 -3.98 -3.16 -3.69
N ILE A 37 -3.76 -2.49 -4.80
CA ILE A 37 -4.67 -1.46 -5.30
C ILE A 37 -5.05 -1.81 -6.73
N ASP A 38 -6.10 -1.17 -7.22
CA ASP A 38 -6.55 -1.37 -8.59
C ASP A 38 -7.07 -0.06 -9.15
N HIS A 39 -7.16 0.00 -10.46
CA HIS A 39 -7.63 1.18 -11.16
C HIS A 39 -8.33 0.75 -12.44
N ALA A 40 -9.40 1.43 -12.79
CA ALA A 40 -10.20 1.05 -13.96
C ALA A 40 -9.40 1.04 -15.26
N GLU A 41 -8.39 1.88 -15.36
CA GLU A 41 -7.56 1.98 -16.55
C GLU A 41 -6.17 1.36 -16.37
N GLY A 42 -5.96 0.68 -15.25
CA GLY A 42 -4.68 0.08 -14.96
C GLY A 42 -3.91 0.85 -13.90
N VAL A 43 -2.97 0.19 -13.28
CA VAL A 43 -2.17 0.78 -12.21
C VAL A 43 -0.80 1.15 -12.76
N TRP A 44 -0.39 2.39 -12.51
CA TRP A 44 0.90 2.90 -12.97
C TRP A 44 1.98 2.58 -11.93
N ILE A 45 3.14 2.17 -12.40
CA ILE A 45 4.27 1.90 -11.50
C ILE A 45 4.62 3.14 -10.69
N GLU A 46 4.56 4.30 -11.32
CA GLU A 46 4.87 5.55 -10.63
C GLU A 46 3.97 5.77 -9.44
N ASP A 47 2.70 5.42 -9.57
CA ASP A 47 1.75 5.57 -8.48
C ASP A 47 2.02 4.58 -7.36
N CYS A 48 2.44 3.37 -7.71
CA CYS A 48 2.83 2.40 -6.68
C CYS A 48 4.02 2.92 -5.87
N VAL A 49 5.00 3.50 -6.54
CA VAL A 49 6.16 4.06 -5.86
C VAL A 49 5.73 5.23 -4.97
N GLU A 50 4.86 6.08 -5.48
CA GLU A 50 4.39 7.23 -4.72
C GLU A 50 3.63 6.78 -3.47
N LEU A 51 2.75 5.79 -3.62
CA LEU A 51 2.01 5.26 -2.48
C LEU A 51 2.96 4.64 -1.46
N SER A 52 3.95 3.90 -1.94
CA SER A 52 4.94 3.30 -1.05
C SER A 52 5.63 4.38 -0.22
N ARG A 53 6.07 5.44 -0.86
CA ARG A 53 6.73 6.54 -0.16
C ARG A 53 5.80 7.24 0.81
N PHE A 54 4.53 7.39 0.43
CA PHE A 54 3.57 8.01 1.30
C PHE A 54 3.37 7.18 2.57
N ILE A 55 3.24 5.87 2.43
CA ILE A 55 3.10 4.99 3.58
C ILE A 55 4.34 5.08 4.46
N GLU A 56 5.52 5.06 3.86
CA GLU A 56 6.75 5.15 4.64
C GLU A 56 6.88 6.48 5.38
N SER A 57 6.31 7.54 4.82
CA SER A 57 6.35 8.83 5.49
C SER A 57 5.44 8.87 6.70
N LYS A 58 4.44 8.00 6.74
CA LYS A 58 3.50 7.95 7.86
C LYS A 58 3.91 6.93 8.90
N LEU A 59 4.68 5.93 8.52
CA LEU A 59 5.20 4.94 9.44
C LEU A 59 6.63 5.32 9.79
N ASN A 60 6.99 5.08 11.04
CA ASN A 60 8.34 5.45 11.48
C ASN A 60 9.26 4.23 11.38
N ARG A 61 10.02 4.16 10.30
CA ARG A 61 10.92 3.04 10.07
C ARG A 61 12.06 2.99 11.06
N GLU A 62 12.37 4.11 11.67
CA GLU A 62 13.43 4.13 12.69
C GLU A 62 13.01 3.42 13.96
N GLU A 63 11.72 3.38 14.24
CA GLU A 63 11.21 2.70 15.42
C GLU A 63 10.89 1.24 15.17
N GLU A 64 10.49 0.92 13.95
CA GLU A 64 10.11 -0.44 13.61
C GLU A 64 10.62 -0.82 12.24
N ASP A 65 11.21 -2.00 12.15
CA ASP A 65 11.58 -2.56 10.86
C ASP A 65 10.35 -3.18 10.23
N TYR A 66 10.19 -2.94 8.97
CA TYR A 66 9.09 -3.55 8.21
C TYR A 66 9.48 -3.65 6.74
N GLU A 67 8.79 -4.54 6.04
CA GLU A 67 8.91 -4.63 4.60
C GLU A 67 7.61 -4.13 4.02
N LEU A 68 7.69 -3.36 2.94
CA LEU A 68 6.52 -2.81 2.30
C LEU A 68 6.52 -3.18 0.82
N GLU A 69 5.42 -3.73 0.37
CA GLU A 69 5.23 -4.05 -1.02
C GLU A 69 3.90 -3.49 -1.47
N VAL A 70 3.93 -2.73 -2.56
CA VAL A 70 2.71 -2.18 -3.15
C VAL A 70 2.59 -2.73 -4.56
N GLY A 71 1.45 -3.28 -4.87
CA GLY A 71 1.23 -3.86 -6.17
C GLY A 71 -0.19 -3.68 -6.65
N SER A 72 -0.43 -4.16 -7.85
CA SER A 72 -1.75 -4.10 -8.47
C SER A 72 -2.42 -5.47 -8.41
N ALA A 73 -3.66 -5.48 -7.93
CA ALA A 73 -4.40 -6.72 -7.77
C ALA A 73 -4.78 -7.35 -9.10
N GLY A 74 -5.01 -6.56 -10.11
CA GLY A 74 -5.48 -7.08 -11.38
C GLY A 74 -4.44 -7.25 -12.46
N ILE A 75 -3.19 -6.94 -12.13
CA ILE A 75 -2.13 -6.91 -13.12
C ILE A 75 -1.22 -8.12 -12.96
N GLY A 76 -0.48 -8.40 -14.01
CA GLY A 76 0.49 -9.45 -13.97
C GLY A 76 -0.10 -10.81 -14.20
N GLN A 77 -1.29 -10.82 -14.65
CA GLN A 77 -1.91 -12.09 -15.04
C GLN A 77 -1.43 -12.43 -16.41
N PRO A 78 -0.62 -13.45 -16.54
CA PRO A 78 -0.17 -13.86 -17.85
C PRO A 78 -1.31 -14.33 -18.68
#